data_e1df4b72f2bbe08e8721f5230e7a284b
#
_entry.id   e1df4b72f2bbe08e8721f5230e7a284b
#
_cell.length_a   1.000
_cell.length_b   1.000
_cell.length_c   1.000
_cell.angle_alpha   90.00
_cell.angle_beta   90.00
_cell.angle_gamma   90.00
#
_symmetry.space_group_name_H-M   'P 1'
#
loop_
_entity.id
_entity.type
_entity.pdbx_description
1 polymer ?
#
loop_
_entity_poly.entity_id
_entity_poly.type
_entity_poly.pdbx_seq_one_letter_code
_entity_poly.pdbx_strand_id
1 'polypeptide(L)'
;MSAIKLEICTASVEDCVKAELGGAARVELNCALMLGGLTPSLGALRESRAAVRLSIIAMIRPRPAGFCYSRAEFTVMQRDAELALAEKADGIAFGILTAAGAVDVPRCRQMVKLAAGRQAVFHRAFDVVRDPLKALEQLIDLGVTRVMTSGQEASAYNGAAQIAEYIRRAADRIEILPAGGINRFTVADVIKRTGCDQVHASLSTASQDRSASGRPQVSFGGTVKQSEVEFTVTDAEAVRRLRGALAE
;
A
#
# COMPACT_ATOMS: atom_id res chain seq x y z
N MET A 1 4.02 18.03 -18.50
CA MET A 1 4.19 16.84 -17.65
C MET A 1 2.79 16.36 -17.26
N SER A 2 2.53 15.05 -17.27
CA SER A 2 1.27 14.49 -16.75
C SER A 2 1.17 14.81 -15.25
N ALA A 3 -0.07 15.00 -14.75
CA ALA A 3 -0.27 15.25 -13.32
C ALA A 3 0.18 14.05 -12.49
N ILE A 4 0.97 14.27 -11.44
CA ILE A 4 1.42 13.22 -10.52
C ILE A 4 0.22 12.54 -9.86
N LYS A 5 0.16 11.22 -9.91
CA LYS A 5 -0.92 10.44 -9.29
C LYS A 5 -0.65 10.25 -7.79
N LEU A 6 -1.62 10.61 -6.97
CA LEU A 6 -1.56 10.42 -5.52
C LEU A 6 -2.37 9.19 -5.13
N GLU A 7 -1.71 8.21 -4.51
CA GLU A 7 -2.34 7.07 -3.85
C GLU A 7 -2.29 7.26 -2.34
N ILE A 8 -3.42 7.01 -1.65
CA ILE A 8 -3.52 7.11 -0.19
C ILE A 8 -3.73 5.73 0.42
N CYS A 9 -2.93 5.44 1.45
CA CYS A 9 -3.11 4.28 2.33
C CYS A 9 -4.32 4.51 3.24
N THR A 10 -5.30 3.61 3.22
CA THR A 10 -6.57 3.71 3.95
C THR A 10 -6.87 2.42 4.71
N ALA A 11 -7.70 2.49 5.75
CA ALA A 11 -8.09 1.33 6.54
C ALA A 11 -9.60 1.24 6.82
N SER A 12 -10.38 2.18 6.31
CA SER A 12 -11.83 2.24 6.52
C SER A 12 -12.54 2.86 5.32
N VAL A 13 -13.86 2.73 5.30
CA VAL A 13 -14.73 3.41 4.33
C VAL A 13 -14.59 4.92 4.45
N GLU A 14 -14.58 5.43 5.68
CA GLU A 14 -14.42 6.86 5.95
C GLU A 14 -13.08 7.40 5.44
N ASP A 15 -12.00 6.62 5.58
CA ASP A 15 -10.70 6.96 5.04
C ASP A 15 -10.72 7.09 3.51
N CYS A 16 -11.39 6.14 2.83
CA CYS A 16 -11.55 6.20 1.37
C CYS A 16 -12.30 7.46 0.93
N VAL A 17 -13.39 7.79 1.63
CA VAL A 17 -14.17 9.02 1.36
C VAL A 17 -13.32 10.26 1.59
N LYS A 18 -12.56 10.33 2.69
CA LYS A 18 -11.67 11.46 2.99
C LYS A 18 -10.53 11.57 1.99
N ALA A 19 -9.98 10.47 1.50
CA ALA A 19 -8.96 10.45 0.45
C ALA A 19 -9.53 11.02 -0.86
N GLU A 20 -10.75 10.63 -1.26
CA GLU A 20 -11.43 11.17 -2.44
C GLU A 20 -11.70 12.66 -2.31
N LEU A 21 -12.25 13.11 -1.18
CA LEU A 21 -12.48 14.53 -0.89
C LEU A 21 -11.18 15.35 -0.90
N GLY A 22 -10.06 14.75 -0.54
CA GLY A 22 -8.73 15.36 -0.61
C GLY A 22 -8.12 15.39 -2.00
N GLY A 23 -8.73 14.73 -2.99
CA GLY A 23 -8.27 14.70 -4.38
C GLY A 23 -7.25 13.60 -4.69
N ALA A 24 -7.24 12.50 -3.93
CA ALA A 24 -6.49 11.32 -4.29
C ALA A 24 -6.97 10.73 -5.63
N ALA A 25 -6.07 10.11 -6.38
CA ALA A 25 -6.41 9.42 -7.61
C ALA A 25 -6.72 7.93 -7.38
N ARG A 26 -6.21 7.37 -6.27
CA ARG A 26 -6.33 5.94 -5.94
C ARG A 26 -6.17 5.76 -4.43
N VAL A 27 -6.73 4.68 -3.91
CA VAL A 27 -6.50 4.23 -2.53
C VAL A 27 -5.98 2.80 -2.50
N GLU A 28 -5.11 2.51 -1.53
CA GLU A 28 -4.81 1.15 -1.11
C GLU A 28 -5.60 0.88 0.16
N LEU A 29 -6.57 -0.03 0.08
CA LEU A 29 -7.43 -0.38 1.20
C LEU A 29 -6.82 -1.53 2.00
N ASN A 30 -6.61 -1.29 3.27
CA ASN A 30 -6.03 -2.19 4.25
C ASN A 30 -6.98 -2.39 5.44
N CYS A 31 -6.54 -3.13 6.43
CA CYS A 31 -6.88 -2.98 7.83
C CYS A 31 -5.61 -3.01 8.69
N ALA A 32 -5.72 -2.74 9.98
CA ALA A 32 -4.62 -2.87 10.95
C ALA A 32 -3.31 -2.16 10.49
N LEU A 33 -3.38 -0.88 10.15
CA LEU A 33 -2.23 -0.10 9.65
C LEU A 33 -1.06 -0.08 10.63
N MET A 34 -1.31 -0.15 11.95
CA MET A 34 -0.28 -0.26 12.99
C MET A 34 0.56 -1.56 12.87
N LEU A 35 0.05 -2.57 12.17
CA LEU A 35 0.75 -3.82 11.85
C LEU A 35 1.35 -3.80 10.43
N GLY A 36 1.35 -2.64 9.78
CA GLY A 36 1.87 -2.45 8.43
C GLY A 36 0.87 -2.76 7.32
N GLY A 37 -0.43 -2.76 7.62
CA GLY A 37 -1.51 -3.06 6.67
C GLY A 37 -1.71 -4.56 6.44
N LEU A 38 -2.93 -5.04 6.65
CA LEU A 38 -3.37 -6.41 6.43
C LEU A 38 -4.57 -6.43 5.49
N THR A 39 -4.98 -7.62 5.04
CA THR A 39 -6.16 -7.81 4.17
C THR A 39 -7.40 -7.19 4.82
N PRO A 40 -8.12 -6.28 4.13
CA PRO A 40 -9.35 -5.69 4.65
C PRO A 40 -10.47 -6.72 4.69
N SER A 41 -11.47 -6.49 5.52
CA SER A 41 -12.70 -7.31 5.47
C SER A 41 -13.46 -7.06 4.16
N LEU A 42 -14.20 -8.05 3.69
CA LEU A 42 -15.07 -7.90 2.52
C LEU A 42 -16.13 -6.83 2.71
N GLY A 43 -16.63 -6.67 3.95
CA GLY A 43 -17.57 -5.59 4.29
C GLY A 43 -16.94 -4.21 4.07
N ALA A 44 -15.71 -4.00 4.57
CA ALA A 44 -15.01 -2.75 4.35
C ALA A 44 -14.77 -2.46 2.85
N LEU A 45 -14.39 -3.48 2.07
CA LEU A 45 -14.18 -3.33 0.63
C LEU A 45 -15.47 -3.00 -0.12
N ARG A 46 -16.55 -3.74 0.15
CA ARG A 46 -17.86 -3.55 -0.49
C ARG A 46 -18.41 -2.15 -0.22
N GLU A 47 -18.40 -1.73 1.04
CA GLU A 47 -18.88 -0.41 1.43
C GLU A 47 -17.97 0.72 0.89
N SER A 48 -16.66 0.53 0.90
CA SER A 48 -15.74 1.48 0.25
C SER A 48 -16.03 1.63 -1.24
N ARG A 49 -16.23 0.50 -1.95
CA ARG A 49 -16.56 0.54 -3.37
C ARG A 49 -17.90 1.24 -3.66
N ALA A 50 -18.88 1.11 -2.77
CA ALA A 50 -20.15 1.80 -2.89
C ALA A 50 -20.02 3.32 -2.60
N ALA A 51 -19.11 3.71 -1.70
CA ALA A 51 -18.95 5.08 -1.22
C ALA A 51 -18.09 5.97 -2.12
N VAL A 52 -17.10 5.41 -2.84
CA VAL A 52 -16.15 6.20 -3.63
C VAL A 52 -16.06 5.72 -5.08
N ARG A 53 -15.59 6.62 -5.95
CA ARG A 53 -15.31 6.32 -7.38
C ARG A 53 -13.83 6.09 -7.65
N LEU A 54 -12.97 6.32 -6.69
CA LEU A 54 -11.53 6.08 -6.79
C LEU A 54 -11.22 4.64 -7.17
N SER A 55 -10.08 4.43 -7.82
CA SER A 55 -9.49 3.10 -7.94
C SER A 55 -9.12 2.56 -6.56
N ILE A 56 -9.58 1.34 -6.23
CA ILE A 56 -9.31 0.66 -4.95
C ILE A 56 -8.39 -0.53 -5.20
N ILE A 57 -7.20 -0.49 -4.61
CA ILE A 57 -6.27 -1.61 -4.56
C ILE A 57 -6.44 -2.29 -3.21
N ALA A 58 -6.89 -3.53 -3.19
CA ALA A 58 -7.07 -4.29 -1.95
C ALA A 58 -5.75 -4.92 -1.50
N MET A 59 -5.34 -4.69 -0.25
CA MET A 59 -4.20 -5.37 0.33
C MET A 59 -4.50 -6.87 0.52
N ILE A 60 -3.57 -7.71 0.09
CA ILE A 60 -3.61 -9.16 0.30
C ILE A 60 -2.41 -9.58 1.12
N ARG A 61 -2.57 -9.50 2.44
CA ARG A 61 -1.53 -9.83 3.42
C ARG A 61 -2.19 -10.44 4.67
N PRO A 62 -2.07 -11.76 4.88
CA PRO A 62 -2.87 -12.47 5.90
C PRO A 62 -2.39 -12.25 7.33
N ARG A 63 -1.16 -11.77 7.54
CA ARG A 63 -0.57 -11.53 8.88
C ARG A 63 0.55 -10.50 8.85
N PRO A 64 0.91 -9.92 9.99
CA PRO A 64 2.11 -9.07 10.12
C PRO A 64 3.41 -9.88 9.98
N ALA A 65 4.56 -9.22 10.18
CA ALA A 65 5.92 -9.70 10.02
C ALA A 65 6.32 -9.97 8.56
N GLY A 66 7.22 -10.92 8.32
CA GLY A 66 7.82 -11.18 7.02
C GLY A 66 6.87 -11.72 5.96
N PHE A 67 7.37 -11.96 4.77
CA PHE A 67 6.59 -12.23 3.55
C PHE A 67 6.81 -13.66 3.01
N CYS A 68 7.40 -14.54 3.81
CA CYS A 68 7.52 -15.96 3.50
C CYS A 68 6.35 -16.71 4.16
N TYR A 69 5.37 -17.09 3.37
CA TYR A 69 4.11 -17.65 3.84
C TYR A 69 4.10 -19.18 3.77
N SER A 70 3.39 -19.82 4.72
CA SER A 70 3.09 -21.24 4.67
C SER A 70 2.15 -21.56 3.49
N ARG A 71 1.93 -22.86 3.23
CA ARG A 71 0.95 -23.27 2.21
C ARG A 71 -0.46 -22.81 2.57
N ALA A 72 -0.84 -22.94 3.84
CA ALA A 72 -2.17 -22.53 4.31
C ALA A 72 -2.39 -21.01 4.18
N GLU A 73 -1.40 -20.20 4.60
CA GLU A 73 -1.46 -18.74 4.45
C GLU A 73 -1.55 -18.32 2.97
N PHE A 74 -0.81 -19.00 2.09
CA PHE A 74 -0.91 -18.70 0.66
C PHE A 74 -2.29 -19.08 0.08
N THR A 75 -2.90 -20.17 0.54
CA THR A 75 -4.29 -20.52 0.16
C THR A 75 -5.27 -19.45 0.60
N VAL A 76 -5.11 -18.88 1.81
CA VAL A 76 -5.91 -17.75 2.29
C VAL A 76 -5.71 -16.54 1.37
N MET A 77 -4.46 -16.18 1.03
CA MET A 77 -4.18 -15.06 0.13
C MET A 77 -4.84 -15.21 -1.24
N GLN A 78 -4.85 -16.42 -1.80
CA GLN A 78 -5.54 -16.69 -3.07
C GLN A 78 -7.05 -16.46 -2.94
N ARG A 79 -7.66 -16.98 -1.88
CA ARG A 79 -9.09 -16.78 -1.63
C ARG A 79 -9.45 -15.33 -1.38
N ASP A 80 -8.65 -14.60 -0.60
CA ASP A 80 -8.84 -13.19 -0.34
C ASP A 80 -8.76 -12.36 -1.65
N ALA A 81 -7.80 -12.68 -2.52
CA ALA A 81 -7.66 -12.04 -3.82
C ALA A 81 -8.88 -12.30 -4.72
N GLU A 82 -9.33 -13.55 -4.83
CA GLU A 82 -10.54 -13.90 -5.60
C GLU A 82 -11.75 -13.13 -5.12
N LEU A 83 -11.97 -13.09 -3.80
CA LEU A 83 -13.11 -12.41 -3.19
C LEU A 83 -13.02 -10.88 -3.35
N ALA A 84 -11.83 -10.30 -3.15
CA ALA A 84 -11.64 -8.86 -3.33
C ALA A 84 -11.93 -8.43 -4.78
N LEU A 85 -11.47 -9.20 -5.75
CA LEU A 85 -11.71 -8.92 -7.16
C LEU A 85 -13.18 -9.14 -7.56
N ALA A 86 -13.87 -10.12 -6.96
CA ALA A 86 -15.31 -10.30 -7.15
C ALA A 86 -16.13 -9.11 -6.58
N GLU A 87 -15.68 -8.52 -5.48
CA GLU A 87 -16.26 -7.29 -4.89
C GLU A 87 -15.76 -5.99 -5.56
N LYS A 88 -15.27 -6.11 -6.79
CA LYS A 88 -14.90 -4.98 -7.68
C LYS A 88 -13.73 -4.13 -7.17
N ALA A 89 -12.76 -4.72 -6.48
CA ALA A 89 -11.44 -4.09 -6.37
C ALA A 89 -10.83 -3.92 -7.77
N ASP A 90 -10.21 -2.77 -8.01
CA ASP A 90 -9.54 -2.46 -9.28
C ASP A 90 -8.18 -3.15 -9.41
N GLY A 91 -7.70 -3.73 -8.29
CA GLY A 91 -6.47 -4.50 -8.23
C GLY A 91 -6.20 -5.03 -6.82
N ILE A 92 -5.08 -5.72 -6.71
CA ILE A 92 -4.59 -6.29 -5.45
C ILE A 92 -3.14 -5.85 -5.20
N ALA A 93 -2.80 -5.60 -3.92
CA ALA A 93 -1.42 -5.39 -3.47
C ALA A 93 -0.97 -6.62 -2.68
N PHE A 94 0.12 -7.22 -3.07
CA PHE A 94 0.68 -8.41 -2.44
C PHE A 94 2.20 -8.39 -2.48
N GLY A 95 2.86 -9.30 -1.74
CA GLY A 95 4.30 -9.51 -1.82
C GLY A 95 4.66 -10.82 -1.16
N ILE A 96 5.30 -11.72 -1.91
CA ILE A 96 5.63 -13.07 -1.47
C ILE A 96 7.10 -13.33 -1.73
N LEU A 97 7.81 -13.63 -0.65
CA LEU A 97 9.23 -13.91 -0.69
C LEU A 97 9.51 -15.35 -0.23
N THR A 98 10.61 -15.89 -0.68
CA THR A 98 11.19 -17.12 -0.12
C THR A 98 11.87 -16.82 1.23
N ALA A 99 12.16 -17.83 2.02
CA ALA A 99 12.94 -17.69 3.26
C ALA A 99 14.34 -17.10 3.02
N ALA A 100 14.86 -17.18 1.80
CA ALA A 100 16.13 -16.57 1.40
C ALA A 100 16.03 -15.09 1.03
N GLY A 101 14.82 -14.48 1.10
CA GLY A 101 14.60 -13.07 0.74
C GLY A 101 14.60 -12.81 -0.76
N ALA A 102 14.29 -13.81 -1.58
CA ALA A 102 14.07 -13.66 -3.01
C ALA A 102 12.55 -13.67 -3.32
N VAL A 103 12.14 -13.12 -4.46
CA VAL A 103 10.75 -13.22 -4.94
C VAL A 103 10.34 -14.68 -5.10
N ASP A 104 9.23 -15.10 -4.52
CA ASP A 104 8.62 -16.41 -4.76
C ASP A 104 7.87 -16.37 -6.10
N VAL A 105 8.64 -16.53 -7.18
CA VAL A 105 8.15 -16.42 -8.57
C VAL A 105 6.95 -17.34 -8.84
N PRO A 106 6.92 -18.62 -8.43
CA PRO A 106 5.76 -19.48 -8.65
C PRO A 106 4.48 -18.97 -8.01
N ARG A 107 4.55 -18.49 -6.76
CA ARG A 107 3.38 -17.96 -6.05
C ARG A 107 2.96 -16.59 -6.55
N CYS A 108 3.92 -15.69 -6.83
CA CYS A 108 3.62 -14.39 -7.42
C CYS A 108 2.94 -14.54 -8.78
N ARG A 109 3.34 -15.50 -9.61
CA ARG A 109 2.68 -15.81 -10.89
C ARG A 109 1.20 -16.17 -10.71
N GLN A 110 0.87 -16.92 -9.67
CA GLN A 110 -0.52 -17.28 -9.38
C GLN A 110 -1.34 -16.04 -8.98
N MET A 111 -0.78 -15.14 -8.16
CA MET A 111 -1.45 -13.89 -7.77
C MET A 111 -1.69 -12.99 -8.98
N VAL A 112 -0.70 -12.81 -9.85
CA VAL A 112 -0.84 -12.03 -11.10
C VAL A 112 -1.91 -12.65 -12.00
N LYS A 113 -1.95 -13.97 -12.13
CA LYS A 113 -3.00 -14.66 -12.90
C LYS A 113 -4.39 -14.43 -12.31
N LEU A 114 -4.54 -14.43 -10.99
CA LEU A 114 -5.81 -14.11 -10.31
C LEU A 114 -6.27 -12.67 -10.59
N ALA A 115 -5.33 -11.72 -10.68
CA ALA A 115 -5.67 -10.34 -11.02
C ALA A 115 -6.33 -10.20 -12.40
N ALA A 116 -6.15 -11.15 -13.31
CA ALA A 116 -6.86 -11.28 -14.58
C ALA A 116 -6.88 -9.98 -15.41
N GLY A 117 -5.74 -9.32 -15.55
CA GLY A 117 -5.59 -8.05 -16.28
C GLY A 117 -5.91 -6.79 -15.46
N ARG A 118 -6.39 -6.92 -14.21
CA ARG A 118 -6.47 -5.81 -13.26
C ARG A 118 -5.10 -5.52 -12.65
N GLN A 119 -5.00 -4.47 -11.85
CA GLN A 119 -3.74 -4.06 -11.26
C GLN A 119 -3.20 -5.12 -10.29
N ALA A 120 -1.99 -5.59 -10.53
CA ALA A 120 -1.24 -6.50 -9.66
C ALA A 120 -0.04 -5.72 -9.11
N VAL A 121 -0.12 -5.29 -7.85
CA VAL A 121 0.89 -4.44 -7.21
C VAL A 121 1.75 -5.26 -6.28
N PHE A 122 3.06 -5.23 -6.47
CA PHE A 122 3.99 -5.81 -5.51
C PHE A 122 4.34 -4.75 -4.47
N HIS A 123 3.86 -4.93 -3.26
CA HIS A 123 4.00 -3.97 -2.17
C HIS A 123 5.42 -3.90 -1.61
N ARG A 124 5.62 -3.20 -0.48
CA ARG A 124 6.93 -2.96 0.14
C ARG A 124 7.71 -4.20 0.62
N ALA A 125 7.23 -5.43 0.36
CA ALA A 125 8.10 -6.61 0.42
C ALA A 125 9.31 -6.47 -0.50
N PHE A 126 9.22 -5.64 -1.55
CA PHE A 126 10.34 -5.28 -2.40
C PHE A 126 11.49 -4.60 -1.64
N ASP A 127 11.18 -3.86 -0.59
CA ASP A 127 12.21 -3.15 0.19
C ASP A 127 13.12 -4.07 1.02
N VAL A 128 12.78 -5.35 1.16
CA VAL A 128 13.56 -6.33 1.92
C VAL A 128 14.11 -7.48 1.08
N VAL A 129 14.01 -7.39 -0.25
CA VAL A 129 14.65 -8.38 -1.12
C VAL A 129 16.16 -8.23 -1.10
N ARG A 130 16.90 -9.33 -1.26
CA ARG A 130 18.38 -9.32 -1.27
C ARG A 130 18.97 -8.69 -2.53
N ASP A 131 18.35 -8.92 -3.67
CA ASP A 131 18.78 -8.43 -4.98
C ASP A 131 17.62 -7.73 -5.67
N PRO A 132 17.47 -6.41 -5.47
CA PRO A 132 16.33 -5.65 -5.98
C PRO A 132 16.30 -5.54 -7.50
N LEU A 133 17.45 -5.51 -8.18
CA LEU A 133 17.47 -5.43 -9.64
C LEU A 133 17.01 -6.74 -10.27
N LYS A 134 17.44 -7.88 -9.74
CA LYS A 134 16.94 -9.18 -10.15
C LYS A 134 15.47 -9.35 -9.83
N ALA A 135 15.03 -8.90 -8.65
CA ALA A 135 13.62 -8.95 -8.26
C ALA A 135 12.76 -8.10 -9.20
N LEU A 136 13.22 -6.90 -9.59
CA LEU A 136 12.52 -6.03 -10.52
C LEU A 136 12.30 -6.70 -11.87
N GLU A 137 13.33 -7.29 -12.48
CA GLU A 137 13.21 -8.02 -13.75
C GLU A 137 12.24 -9.20 -13.63
N GLN A 138 12.32 -9.97 -12.53
CA GLN A 138 11.38 -11.07 -12.27
C GLN A 138 9.92 -10.60 -12.19
N LEU A 139 9.66 -9.46 -11.55
CA LEU A 139 8.33 -8.88 -11.43
C LEU A 139 7.80 -8.36 -12.76
N ILE A 140 8.68 -7.78 -13.60
CA ILE A 140 8.36 -7.39 -14.99
C ILE A 140 7.96 -8.64 -15.80
N ASP A 141 8.77 -9.69 -15.79
CA ASP A 141 8.51 -10.94 -16.52
C ASP A 141 7.22 -11.64 -16.06
N LEU A 142 6.80 -11.41 -14.82
CA LEU A 142 5.55 -11.92 -14.27
C LEU A 142 4.32 -11.12 -14.70
N GLY A 143 4.50 -9.93 -15.25
CA GLY A 143 3.40 -9.01 -15.58
C GLY A 143 2.82 -8.29 -14.36
N VAL A 144 3.62 -8.07 -13.30
CA VAL A 144 3.25 -7.17 -12.21
C VAL A 144 3.12 -5.76 -12.78
N THR A 145 2.03 -5.07 -12.43
CA THR A 145 1.76 -3.74 -13.00
C THR A 145 2.53 -2.63 -12.29
N ARG A 146 2.82 -2.81 -11.00
CA ARG A 146 3.47 -1.78 -10.18
C ARG A 146 4.27 -2.38 -9.04
N VAL A 147 5.42 -1.76 -8.73
CA VAL A 147 6.22 -2.02 -7.53
C VAL A 147 6.15 -0.81 -6.61
N MET A 148 5.75 -1.03 -5.36
CA MET A 148 5.79 -0.03 -4.29
C MET A 148 7.10 -0.17 -3.51
N THR A 149 7.83 0.94 -3.33
CA THR A 149 9.15 0.89 -2.69
C THR A 149 9.54 2.19 -1.99
N SER A 150 10.34 2.07 -0.94
CA SER A 150 11.10 3.17 -0.33
C SER A 150 12.56 3.20 -0.80
N GLY A 151 12.92 2.39 -1.81
CA GLY A 151 14.31 2.26 -2.26
C GLY A 151 15.17 1.45 -1.29
N GLN A 152 14.59 0.49 -0.56
CA GLN A 152 15.23 -0.31 0.49
C GLN A 152 15.76 0.52 1.67
N GLU A 153 15.22 1.71 1.86
CA GLU A 153 15.59 2.63 2.93
C GLU A 153 14.40 2.88 3.88
N ALA A 154 14.67 3.56 4.99
CA ALA A 154 13.62 3.88 5.97
C ALA A 154 12.51 4.77 5.37
N SER A 155 12.81 5.56 4.35
CA SER A 155 11.85 6.41 3.65
C SER A 155 12.20 6.56 2.17
N ALA A 156 11.19 6.89 1.35
CA ALA A 156 11.40 7.21 -0.07
C ALA A 156 12.34 8.40 -0.29
N TYR A 157 12.38 9.35 0.67
CA TYR A 157 13.32 10.47 0.62
C TYR A 157 14.77 9.99 0.72
N ASN A 158 15.07 9.08 1.65
CA ASN A 158 16.40 8.51 1.81
C ASN A 158 16.79 7.61 0.63
N GLY A 159 15.84 6.79 0.15
CA GLY A 159 16.04 5.85 -0.95
C GLY A 159 15.84 6.44 -2.35
N ALA A 160 15.74 7.77 -2.48
CA ALA A 160 15.41 8.40 -3.76
C ALA A 160 16.39 8.04 -4.90
N ALA A 161 17.68 7.85 -4.60
CA ALA A 161 18.68 7.45 -5.60
C ALA A 161 18.40 6.03 -6.14
N GLN A 162 18.06 5.09 -5.26
CA GLN A 162 17.70 3.72 -5.64
C GLN A 162 16.37 3.68 -6.40
N ILE A 163 15.39 4.48 -5.96
CA ILE A 163 14.11 4.61 -6.67
C ILE A 163 14.31 5.14 -8.09
N ALA A 164 15.14 6.17 -8.27
CA ALA A 164 15.52 6.68 -9.61
C ALA A 164 16.15 5.59 -10.49
N GLU A 165 17.04 4.77 -9.93
CA GLU A 165 17.65 3.63 -10.64
C GLU A 165 16.59 2.59 -11.02
N TYR A 166 15.61 2.28 -10.12
CA TYR A 166 14.52 1.35 -10.45
C TYR A 166 13.62 1.90 -11.55
N ILE A 167 13.29 3.19 -11.54
CA ILE A 167 12.51 3.84 -12.61
C ILE A 167 13.26 3.75 -13.94
N ARG A 168 14.55 4.09 -13.96
CA ARG A 168 15.40 3.98 -15.15
C ARG A 168 15.47 2.55 -15.69
N ARG A 169 15.59 1.55 -14.81
CA ARG A 169 15.63 0.12 -15.18
C ARG A 169 14.27 -0.40 -15.62
N ALA A 170 13.23 0.07 -15.00
CA ALA A 170 11.84 -0.29 -15.38
C ALA A 170 11.57 0.08 -16.85
N ALA A 171 12.05 1.22 -17.31
CA ALA A 171 11.92 1.68 -18.70
C ALA A 171 10.47 1.50 -19.21
N ASP A 172 9.51 1.99 -18.44
CA ASP A 172 8.05 1.90 -18.66
C ASP A 172 7.46 0.48 -18.76
N ARG A 173 8.26 -0.57 -18.49
CA ARG A 173 7.76 -1.97 -18.47
C ARG A 173 6.96 -2.31 -17.22
N ILE A 174 7.14 -1.55 -16.14
CA ILE A 174 6.45 -1.66 -14.86
C ILE A 174 6.44 -0.30 -14.18
N GLU A 175 5.35 0.04 -13.50
CA GLU A 175 5.26 1.28 -12.74
C GLU A 175 6.07 1.19 -11.43
N ILE A 176 6.77 2.26 -11.06
CA ILE A 176 7.43 2.37 -9.75
C ILE A 176 6.67 3.40 -8.92
N LEU A 177 6.22 2.97 -7.73
CA LEU A 177 5.44 3.79 -6.79
C LEU A 177 6.27 4.06 -5.54
N PRO A 178 6.91 5.25 -5.42
CA PRO A 178 7.58 5.65 -4.19
C PRO A 178 6.62 5.67 -3.01
N ALA A 179 7.04 5.05 -1.89
CA ALA A 179 6.26 4.92 -0.66
C ALA A 179 7.16 4.96 0.58
N GLY A 180 6.59 5.33 1.71
CA GLY A 180 7.29 5.41 2.99
C GLY A 180 7.76 6.83 3.32
N GLY A 181 7.09 7.46 4.30
CA GLY A 181 7.46 8.77 4.82
C GLY A 181 7.18 9.95 3.88
N ILE A 182 6.38 9.75 2.82
CA ILE A 182 6.03 10.82 1.90
C ILE A 182 4.98 11.73 2.55
N ASN A 183 5.28 13.01 2.56
CA ASN A 183 4.44 14.08 3.09
C ASN A 183 4.71 15.39 2.34
N ARG A 184 3.99 16.47 2.69
CA ARG A 184 4.09 17.77 2.01
C ARG A 184 5.50 18.39 2.01
N PHE A 185 6.37 18.00 2.96
CA PHE A 185 7.72 18.56 3.06
C PHE A 185 8.76 17.76 2.27
N THR A 186 8.47 16.49 1.97
CA THR A 186 9.41 15.59 1.30
C THR A 186 9.04 15.30 -0.16
N VAL A 187 7.78 15.48 -0.53
CA VAL A 187 7.24 15.02 -1.82
C VAL A 187 7.91 15.70 -3.01
N ALA A 188 8.11 17.01 -2.98
CA ALA A 188 8.75 17.75 -4.08
C ALA A 188 10.17 17.23 -4.35
N ASP A 189 10.96 17.03 -3.29
CA ASP A 189 12.31 16.47 -3.40
C ASP A 189 12.31 15.02 -3.89
N VAL A 190 11.35 14.20 -3.42
CA VAL A 190 11.21 12.82 -3.92
C VAL A 190 10.95 12.82 -5.41
N ILE A 191 9.98 13.60 -5.89
CA ILE A 191 9.65 13.70 -7.32
C ILE A 191 10.86 14.20 -8.12
N LYS A 192 11.47 15.30 -7.70
CA LYS A 192 12.63 15.88 -8.38
C LYS A 192 13.80 14.92 -8.50
N ARG A 193 14.09 14.15 -7.43
CA ARG A 193 15.24 13.24 -7.37
C ARG A 193 14.98 11.92 -8.05
N THR A 194 13.71 11.47 -8.10
CA THR A 194 13.36 10.14 -8.65
C THR A 194 12.83 10.22 -10.08
N GLY A 195 12.19 11.33 -10.46
CA GLY A 195 11.47 11.46 -11.72
C GLY A 195 10.16 10.66 -11.77
N CYS A 196 9.61 10.27 -10.61
CA CYS A 196 8.39 9.48 -10.55
C CYS A 196 7.15 10.29 -10.99
N ASP A 197 6.14 9.59 -11.53
CA ASP A 197 4.84 10.12 -11.95
C ASP A 197 3.71 9.82 -10.96
N GLN A 198 4.04 9.18 -9.83
CA GLN A 198 3.09 8.79 -8.81
C GLN A 198 3.75 8.66 -7.44
N VAL A 199 2.98 8.79 -6.37
CA VAL A 199 3.45 8.63 -4.99
C VAL A 199 2.37 7.98 -4.11
N HIS A 200 2.81 7.21 -3.10
CA HIS A 200 1.95 6.62 -2.08
C HIS A 200 2.23 7.27 -0.72
N ALA A 201 1.18 7.74 -0.07
CA ALA A 201 1.27 8.40 1.23
C ALA A 201 0.25 7.86 2.24
N SER A 202 0.63 7.87 3.52
CA SER A 202 -0.28 7.68 4.65
C SER A 202 -0.41 9.02 5.37
N LEU A 203 -1.60 9.61 5.29
CA LEU A 203 -1.88 10.94 5.82
C LEU A 203 -3.05 10.83 6.79
N SER A 204 -2.73 10.72 8.07
CA SER A 204 -3.72 10.50 9.12
C SER A 204 -3.66 11.56 10.21
N THR A 205 -4.78 11.73 10.91
CA THR A 205 -4.92 12.49 12.13
C THR A 205 -5.53 11.62 13.23
N ALA A 206 -5.28 11.98 14.48
CA ALA A 206 -5.87 11.31 15.62
C ALA A 206 -7.38 11.56 15.69
N SER A 207 -8.12 10.55 16.08
CA SER A 207 -9.55 10.58 16.40
C SER A 207 -9.77 9.89 17.74
N GLN A 208 -10.91 10.13 18.37
CA GLN A 208 -11.23 9.59 19.70
C GLN A 208 -12.57 8.87 19.71
N ASP A 209 -12.58 7.69 20.32
CA ASP A 209 -13.79 7.01 20.79
C ASP A 209 -13.71 6.84 22.31
N ARG A 210 -14.57 7.55 23.03
CA ARG A 210 -14.57 7.55 24.50
C ARG A 210 -15.34 6.41 25.14
N SER A 211 -15.88 5.49 24.36
CA SER A 211 -16.68 4.36 24.88
C SER A 211 -15.88 3.47 25.85
N ALA A 212 -14.55 3.38 25.67
CA ALA A 212 -13.66 2.63 26.57
C ALA A 212 -13.13 3.43 27.76
N SER A 213 -13.40 4.73 27.87
CA SER A 213 -12.84 5.60 28.90
C SER A 213 -13.31 5.27 30.34
N GLY A 214 -14.43 4.55 30.47
CA GLY A 214 -14.98 4.17 31.79
C GLY A 214 -14.14 3.12 32.56
N ARG A 215 -13.19 2.46 31.93
CA ARG A 215 -12.33 1.43 32.53
C ARG A 215 -10.90 1.50 31.94
N PRO A 216 -10.14 2.56 32.21
CA PRO A 216 -8.85 2.80 31.58
C PRO A 216 -7.75 1.76 31.93
N GLN A 217 -7.99 0.90 32.93
CA GLN A 217 -7.11 -0.20 33.30
C GLN A 217 -7.30 -1.45 32.39
N VAL A 218 -8.38 -1.52 31.61
CA VAL A 218 -8.66 -2.63 30.70
C VAL A 218 -8.04 -2.32 29.34
N SER A 219 -7.26 -3.24 28.81
CA SER A 219 -6.67 -3.16 27.47
C SER A 219 -7.02 -4.42 26.67
N PHE A 220 -7.34 -4.23 25.40
CA PHE A 220 -7.66 -5.31 24.46
C PHE A 220 -6.46 -5.65 23.55
N GLY A 221 -5.37 -4.88 23.64
CA GLY A 221 -4.17 -5.05 22.84
C GLY A 221 -3.18 -6.06 23.41
N GLY A 222 -2.25 -6.52 22.55
CA GLY A 222 -1.17 -7.42 22.90
C GLY A 222 0.02 -6.72 23.60
N THR A 223 1.25 -7.06 23.17
CA THR A 223 2.50 -6.56 23.77
C THR A 223 2.77 -5.06 23.55
N VAL A 224 2.15 -4.45 22.55
CA VAL A 224 2.26 -3.01 22.30
C VAL A 224 1.04 -2.33 22.92
N LYS A 225 1.27 -1.51 23.95
CA LYS A 225 0.21 -0.68 24.53
C LYS A 225 -0.27 0.33 23.48
N GLN A 226 -1.50 0.15 23.03
CA GLN A 226 -2.23 1.14 22.22
C GLN A 226 -3.25 1.85 23.11
N SER A 227 -3.64 3.05 22.73
CA SER A 227 -4.77 3.72 23.37
C SER A 227 -6.05 2.97 22.99
N GLU A 228 -6.90 2.67 23.96
CA GLU A 228 -8.24 2.10 23.71
C GLU A 228 -9.28 3.20 23.37
N VAL A 229 -8.85 4.46 23.39
CA VAL A 229 -9.68 5.63 23.14
C VAL A 229 -9.26 6.37 21.87
N GLU A 230 -7.99 6.29 21.49
CA GLU A 230 -7.45 7.00 20.34
C GLU A 230 -7.20 6.05 19.17
N PHE A 231 -7.62 6.47 17.99
CA PHE A 231 -7.34 5.79 16.72
C PHE A 231 -7.02 6.84 15.64
N THR A 232 -6.56 6.40 14.48
CA THR A 232 -6.23 7.31 13.38
C THR A 232 -7.23 7.18 12.26
N VAL A 233 -7.53 8.30 11.62
CA VAL A 233 -8.35 8.39 10.40
C VAL A 233 -7.62 9.23 9.36
N THR A 234 -7.91 9.02 8.09
CA THR A 234 -7.35 9.84 7.01
C THR A 234 -7.72 11.32 7.21
N ASP A 235 -6.73 12.21 7.04
CA ASP A 235 -6.90 13.66 7.07
C ASP A 235 -7.09 14.19 5.64
N ALA A 236 -8.34 14.48 5.25
CA ALA A 236 -8.68 15.01 3.93
C ALA A 236 -7.94 16.32 3.60
N GLU A 237 -7.71 17.17 4.60
CA GLU A 237 -7.00 18.44 4.41
C GLU A 237 -5.49 18.21 4.18
N ALA A 238 -4.89 17.24 4.88
CA ALA A 238 -3.51 16.83 4.62
C ALA A 238 -3.36 16.23 3.21
N VAL A 239 -4.35 15.43 2.75
CA VAL A 239 -4.39 14.91 1.37
C VAL A 239 -4.47 16.06 0.37
N ARG A 240 -5.36 17.05 0.60
CA ARG A 240 -5.50 18.23 -0.26
C ARG A 240 -4.21 19.05 -0.31
N ARG A 241 -3.57 19.29 0.84
CA ARG A 241 -2.27 19.99 0.90
C ARG A 241 -1.17 19.25 0.16
N LEU A 242 -1.10 17.92 0.31
CA LEU A 242 -0.13 17.12 -0.44
C LEU A 242 -0.44 17.18 -1.94
N ARG A 243 -1.71 17.08 -2.33
CA ARG A 243 -2.14 17.17 -3.73
C ARG A 243 -1.75 18.54 -4.35
N GLY A 244 -1.87 19.63 -3.58
CA GLY A 244 -1.41 20.95 -3.99
C GLY A 244 0.09 20.99 -4.26
N ALA A 245 0.90 20.42 -3.35
CA ALA A 245 2.35 20.34 -3.50
C ALA A 245 2.84 19.44 -4.66
N LEU A 246 1.96 18.63 -5.25
CA LEU A 246 2.26 17.84 -6.46
C LEU A 246 2.08 18.65 -7.76
N ALA A 247 1.47 19.82 -7.69
CA ALA A 247 1.17 20.68 -8.85
C ALA A 247 2.19 21.83 -9.05
N GLU A 248 3.07 22.03 -8.06
CA GLU A 248 4.16 23.01 -8.08
C GLU A 248 5.43 22.40 -8.72
#